data_887827e1af4da2f6ce1976cb58d73e29
#
_entry.id   887827e1af4da2f6ce1976cb58d73e29
#
_cell.length_a   1.000
_cell.length_b   1.000
_cell.length_c   1.000
_cell.angle_alpha   90.00
_cell.angle_beta   90.00
_cell.angle_gamma   90.00
#
_symmetry.space_group_name_H-M   'P 1'
#
loop_
_entity.id
_entity.type
_entity.pdbx_description
1 polymer ?
#
loop_
_entity_poly.entity_id
_entity_poly.type
_entity_poly.pdbx_seq_one_letter_code
_entity_poly.pdbx_strand_id
1 'polypeptide(L)'
;SSSAASDVYKRQMDTPMPEAVKKLVVLNVNDVEHVASTVDFVFSAVDMSKEEIKAIEEAYAKTETPVVSNNSAHRWTPDVPMVVPEINAEHFEVIKDQKKRLGTTRGFIAVKPNCSIQSYAPVLTAWKEFEPYEVVATTYQAISGAGKTFKDWPEMEGNIIPYIGGEEEK
;
A
#
# COMPACT_ATOMS: atom_id res chain seq x y z
N SER A 1 -3.41 1.76 13.20
CA SER A 1 -3.06 0.45 12.63
C SER A 1 -4.32 -0.38 12.45
N SER A 2 -4.74 -0.57 11.23
CA SER A 2 -5.84 -1.47 10.88
C SER A 2 -5.35 -2.91 10.84
N SER A 3 -4.93 -3.49 11.95
CA SER A 3 -4.77 -4.93 11.99
C SER A 3 -6.13 -5.59 12.18
N ALA A 4 -6.36 -6.73 11.51
CA ALA A 4 -7.58 -7.52 11.68
C ALA A 4 -7.90 -7.82 13.15
N ALA A 5 -6.88 -7.86 14.01
CA ALA A 5 -7.01 -8.10 15.43
C ALA A 5 -7.40 -6.86 16.24
N SER A 6 -7.02 -5.61 15.81
CA SER A 6 -7.50 -4.39 16.46
C SER A 6 -8.98 -4.12 16.16
N ASP A 7 -9.50 -4.71 15.10
CA ASP A 7 -10.90 -4.57 14.71
C ASP A 7 -11.86 -5.54 15.39
N VAL A 8 -11.37 -6.43 16.26
CA VAL A 8 -12.23 -7.39 17.02
C VAL A 8 -13.37 -6.67 17.73
N TYR A 9 -13.11 -5.51 18.33
CA TYR A 9 -14.12 -4.71 19.02
C TYR A 9 -14.97 -3.83 18.09
N LYS A 10 -14.55 -3.67 16.84
CA LYS A 10 -15.22 -2.82 15.83
C LYS A 10 -15.83 -3.62 14.69
N ARG A 11 -15.69 -4.96 14.73
CA ARG A 11 -16.21 -5.80 13.67
C ARG A 11 -17.72 -5.72 13.58
N GLN A 12 -18.22 -5.26 12.44
CA GLN A 12 -19.66 -5.16 12.14
C GLN A 12 -20.10 -6.16 11.05
N MET A 13 -19.29 -7.21 10.82
CA MET A 13 -19.63 -8.23 9.83
C MET A 13 -20.37 -9.39 10.47
N ASP A 14 -21.44 -9.86 9.83
CA ASP A 14 -22.24 -11.01 10.28
C ASP A 14 -21.45 -12.33 10.23
N THR A 15 -20.44 -12.41 9.34
CA THR A 15 -19.57 -13.58 9.22
C THR A 15 -18.68 -13.69 10.46
N PRO A 16 -18.67 -14.84 11.19
CA PRO A 16 -17.79 -15.03 12.34
C PRO A 16 -16.32 -14.88 11.99
N MET A 17 -15.53 -14.34 12.91
CA MET A 17 -14.09 -14.29 12.75
C MET A 17 -13.50 -15.71 12.79
N PRO A 18 -12.62 -16.11 11.86
CA PRO A 18 -11.94 -17.40 11.91
C PRO A 18 -11.17 -17.59 13.21
N GLU A 19 -11.20 -18.80 13.78
CA GLU A 19 -10.55 -19.10 15.08
C GLU A 19 -9.03 -18.84 15.07
N ALA A 20 -8.37 -19.05 13.93
CA ALA A 20 -6.95 -18.73 13.78
C ALA A 20 -6.67 -17.22 13.96
N VAL A 21 -7.56 -16.37 13.45
CA VAL A 21 -7.42 -14.91 13.54
C VAL A 21 -7.71 -14.41 14.96
N LYS A 22 -8.66 -15.02 15.66
CA LYS A 22 -8.98 -14.65 17.06
C LYS A 22 -7.80 -14.84 18.02
N LYS A 23 -6.88 -15.73 17.69
CA LYS A 23 -5.71 -16.05 18.51
C LYS A 23 -4.50 -15.17 18.25
N LEU A 24 -4.56 -14.29 17.22
CA LEU A 24 -3.46 -13.40 16.90
C LEU A 24 -3.33 -12.30 17.94
N VAL A 25 -2.10 -12.08 18.39
CA VAL A 25 -1.75 -10.98 19.28
C VAL A 25 -1.32 -9.79 18.42
N VAL A 26 -1.92 -8.62 18.68
CA VAL A 26 -1.52 -7.38 18.02
C VAL A 26 -0.25 -6.86 18.65
N LEU A 27 0.78 -6.71 17.83
CA LEU A 27 2.06 -6.14 18.27
C LEU A 27 2.13 -4.64 17.93
N ASN A 28 2.99 -3.92 18.64
CA ASN A 28 3.25 -2.52 18.33
C ASN A 28 4.15 -2.43 17.10
N VAL A 29 3.72 -1.73 16.06
CA VAL A 29 4.47 -1.54 14.82
C VAL A 29 5.83 -0.85 15.02
N ASN A 30 5.96 -0.05 16.08
CA ASN A 30 7.22 0.63 16.41
C ASN A 30 8.23 -0.28 17.12
N ASP A 31 7.83 -1.46 17.56
CA ASP A 31 8.74 -2.48 18.11
C ASP A 31 9.31 -3.33 16.96
N VAL A 32 10.06 -2.66 16.10
CA VAL A 32 10.52 -3.19 14.81
C VAL A 32 11.31 -4.48 14.98
N GLU A 33 12.28 -4.51 15.89
CA GLU A 33 13.14 -5.68 16.11
C GLU A 33 12.33 -6.91 16.57
N HIS A 34 11.43 -6.70 17.51
CA HIS A 34 10.57 -7.77 18.00
C HIS A 34 9.64 -8.30 16.91
N VAL A 35 8.94 -7.41 16.20
CA VAL A 35 8.04 -7.82 15.11
C VAL A 35 8.81 -8.53 14.01
N ALA A 36 9.94 -7.97 13.57
CA ALA A 36 10.78 -8.56 12.53
C ALA A 36 11.27 -9.97 12.88
N SER A 37 11.54 -10.23 14.15
CA SER A 37 11.95 -11.57 14.61
C SER A 37 10.85 -12.64 14.51
N THR A 38 9.59 -12.25 14.34
CA THR A 38 8.43 -13.14 14.32
C THR A 38 7.84 -13.39 12.93
N VAL A 39 8.33 -12.67 11.91
CA VAL A 39 7.77 -12.71 10.55
C VAL A 39 8.85 -12.84 9.49
N ASP A 40 8.50 -13.37 8.33
CA ASP A 40 9.40 -13.46 7.18
C ASP A 40 9.35 -12.22 6.28
N PHE A 41 8.23 -11.52 6.25
CA PHE A 41 8.00 -10.27 5.51
C PHE A 41 6.79 -9.54 6.11
N VAL A 42 6.59 -8.30 5.72
CA VAL A 42 5.45 -7.50 6.17
C VAL A 42 4.71 -6.86 4.99
N PHE A 43 3.38 -6.77 5.13
CA PHE A 43 2.57 -5.85 4.33
C PHE A 43 2.38 -4.55 5.13
N SER A 44 2.74 -3.42 4.52
CA SER A 44 2.57 -2.10 5.14
C SER A 44 1.32 -1.41 4.63
N ALA A 45 0.43 -1.05 5.57
CA ALA A 45 -0.77 -0.25 5.34
C ALA A 45 -1.02 0.66 6.55
N VAL A 46 0.05 1.22 7.09
CA VAL A 46 0.02 2.09 8.27
C VAL A 46 -0.57 3.47 7.93
N ASP A 47 -1.27 4.05 8.89
CA ASP A 47 -1.83 5.40 8.80
C ASP A 47 -0.96 6.36 9.62
N MET A 48 -0.02 7.00 8.95
CA MET A 48 0.97 7.93 9.51
C MET A 48 1.30 9.00 8.46
N SER A 49 2.11 9.99 8.82
CA SER A 49 2.67 10.93 7.84
C SER A 49 3.59 10.21 6.84
N LYS A 50 3.80 10.79 5.66
CA LYS A 50 4.68 10.17 4.64
C LYS A 50 6.10 9.95 5.15
N GLU A 51 6.60 10.87 5.96
CA GLU A 51 7.93 10.83 6.57
C GLU A 51 8.03 9.67 7.57
N GLU A 52 7.03 9.52 8.44
CA GLU A 52 6.96 8.41 9.39
C GLU A 52 6.83 7.06 8.68
N ILE A 53 6.01 6.98 7.62
CA ILE A 53 5.88 5.76 6.81
C ILE A 53 7.22 5.38 6.19
N LYS A 54 7.94 6.34 5.59
CA LYS A 54 9.28 6.09 5.03
C LYS A 54 10.23 5.56 6.09
N ALA A 55 10.24 6.20 7.25
CA ALA A 55 11.13 5.81 8.34
C ALA A 55 10.84 4.40 8.86
N ILE A 56 9.57 4.07 9.11
CA ILE A 56 9.19 2.77 9.64
C ILE A 56 9.40 1.65 8.62
N GLU A 57 9.07 1.86 7.35
CA GLU A 57 9.27 0.88 6.28
C GLU A 57 10.77 0.62 6.04
N GLU A 58 11.62 1.66 6.06
CA GLU A 58 13.07 1.49 5.99
C GLU A 58 13.64 0.79 7.24
N ALA A 59 13.09 1.05 8.43
CA ALA A 59 13.51 0.37 9.64
C ALA A 59 13.26 -1.15 9.54
N TYR A 60 12.08 -1.56 9.07
CA TYR A 60 11.78 -2.98 8.81
C TYR A 60 12.70 -3.57 7.74
N ALA A 61 12.91 -2.88 6.63
CA ALA A 61 13.80 -3.38 5.59
C ALA A 61 15.24 -3.59 6.11
N LYS A 62 15.73 -2.70 6.98
CA LYS A 62 17.07 -2.81 7.62
C LYS A 62 17.22 -3.98 8.57
N THR A 63 16.13 -4.53 9.12
CA THR A 63 16.15 -5.79 9.88
C THR A 63 16.13 -7.03 8.97
N GLU A 64 16.42 -6.88 7.69
CA GLU A 64 16.36 -7.95 6.68
C GLU A 64 14.93 -8.47 6.44
N THR A 65 13.91 -7.70 6.81
CA THR A 65 12.49 -8.04 6.60
C THR A 65 11.98 -7.33 5.34
N PRO A 66 11.63 -8.06 4.27
CA PRO A 66 11.01 -7.46 3.09
C PRO A 66 9.69 -6.76 3.42
N VAL A 67 9.48 -5.57 2.83
CA VAL A 67 8.27 -4.77 2.99
C VAL A 67 7.53 -4.65 1.67
N VAL A 68 6.28 -5.09 1.63
CA VAL A 68 5.37 -4.84 0.51
C VAL A 68 4.38 -3.76 0.94
N SER A 69 4.51 -2.57 0.37
CA SER A 69 3.77 -1.41 0.85
C SER A 69 2.56 -1.07 -0.01
N ASN A 70 1.43 -0.84 0.67
CA ASN A 70 0.22 -0.26 0.10
C ASN A 70 0.27 1.29 0.10
N ASN A 71 1.21 1.87 0.85
CA ASN A 71 1.30 3.31 1.05
C ASN A 71 1.91 4.03 -0.16
N SER A 72 1.64 5.32 -0.25
CA SER A 72 2.16 6.16 -1.33
C SER A 72 3.53 6.77 -1.03
N ALA A 73 4.04 6.63 0.20
CA ALA A 73 5.21 7.35 0.68
C ALA A 73 6.47 7.11 -0.17
N HIS A 74 6.72 5.88 -0.58
CA HIS A 74 7.89 5.49 -1.36
C HIS A 74 7.67 5.43 -2.88
N ARG A 75 6.49 5.75 -3.40
CA ARG A 75 6.20 5.60 -4.86
C ARG A 75 7.15 6.38 -5.76
N TRP A 76 7.70 7.48 -5.29
CA TRP A 76 8.66 8.31 -6.01
C TRP A 76 10.09 8.20 -5.50
N THR A 77 10.39 7.21 -4.68
CA THR A 77 11.75 6.91 -4.24
C THR A 77 12.45 6.14 -5.36
N PRO A 78 13.55 6.63 -5.95
CA PRO A 78 14.08 6.10 -7.22
C PRO A 78 14.48 4.63 -7.19
N ASP A 79 14.92 4.13 -6.04
CA ASP A 79 15.37 2.75 -5.85
C ASP A 79 14.29 1.85 -5.21
N VAL A 80 13.06 2.34 -5.08
CA VAL A 80 11.92 1.56 -4.61
C VAL A 80 11.05 1.20 -5.81
N PRO A 81 10.89 -0.08 -6.16
CA PRO A 81 10.07 -0.47 -7.29
C PRO A 81 8.59 -0.26 -7.00
N MET A 82 7.88 0.36 -7.94
CA MET A 82 6.42 0.43 -7.97
C MET A 82 5.93 -0.55 -9.01
N VAL A 83 5.27 -1.63 -8.60
CA VAL A 83 5.08 -2.81 -9.46
C VAL A 83 3.62 -3.26 -9.51
N VAL A 84 3.20 -3.57 -10.73
CA VAL A 84 2.13 -4.53 -11.03
C VAL A 84 2.84 -5.72 -11.67
N PRO A 85 3.02 -6.86 -10.99
CA PRO A 85 3.93 -7.93 -11.42
C PRO A 85 3.69 -8.45 -12.84
N GLU A 86 2.43 -8.47 -13.28
CA GLU A 86 2.04 -8.91 -14.61
C GLU A 86 2.42 -7.92 -15.73
N ILE A 87 2.79 -6.68 -15.36
CA ILE A 87 3.01 -5.58 -16.31
C ILE A 87 4.47 -5.18 -16.39
N ASN A 88 5.11 -4.98 -15.23
CA ASN A 88 6.44 -4.36 -15.14
C ASN A 88 7.33 -5.03 -14.08
N ALA A 89 7.35 -6.37 -14.06
CA ALA A 89 8.17 -7.13 -13.11
C ALA A 89 9.67 -6.77 -13.19
N GLU A 90 10.16 -6.32 -14.35
CA GLU A 90 11.52 -5.85 -14.54
C GLU A 90 11.89 -4.67 -13.63
N HIS A 91 10.90 -3.91 -13.14
CA HIS A 91 11.16 -2.82 -12.20
C HIS A 91 11.73 -3.33 -10.86
N PHE A 92 11.57 -4.60 -10.52
CA PHE A 92 12.24 -5.19 -9.35
C PHE A 92 13.78 -5.11 -9.42
N GLU A 93 14.38 -4.92 -10.59
CA GLU A 93 15.82 -4.80 -10.72
C GLU A 93 16.43 -3.64 -9.92
N VAL A 94 15.67 -2.55 -9.66
CA VAL A 94 16.13 -1.41 -8.84
C VAL A 94 16.37 -1.78 -7.38
N ILE A 95 15.82 -2.90 -6.91
CA ILE A 95 16.04 -3.41 -5.54
C ILE A 95 17.54 -3.62 -5.26
N LYS A 96 18.34 -3.93 -6.27
CA LYS A 96 19.79 -4.09 -6.12
C LYS A 96 20.44 -2.81 -5.60
N ASP A 97 20.02 -1.66 -6.10
CA ASP A 97 20.54 -0.37 -5.66
C ASP A 97 19.96 0.05 -4.33
N GLN A 98 18.68 -0.25 -4.09
CA GLN A 98 18.05 -0.05 -2.79
C GLN A 98 18.78 -0.82 -1.67
N LYS A 99 19.10 -2.09 -1.89
CA LYS A 99 19.87 -2.90 -0.93
C LYS A 99 21.25 -2.32 -0.63
N LYS A 100 21.94 -1.79 -1.63
CA LYS A 100 23.21 -1.07 -1.42
C LYS A 100 23.01 0.15 -0.53
N ARG A 101 21.99 0.96 -0.78
CA ARG A 101 21.66 2.15 0.02
C ARG A 101 21.30 1.80 1.45
N LEU A 102 20.47 0.78 1.65
CA LEU A 102 20.01 0.36 2.97
C LEU A 102 21.04 -0.48 3.74
N GLY A 103 22.03 -1.05 3.04
CA GLY A 103 23.02 -1.96 3.63
C GLY A 103 22.44 -3.34 3.94
N THR A 104 21.48 -3.82 3.13
CA THR A 104 20.77 -5.08 3.35
C THR A 104 21.12 -6.13 2.31
N THR A 105 20.90 -7.39 2.64
CA THR A 105 21.04 -8.52 1.73
C THR A 105 19.69 -9.10 1.30
N ARG A 106 18.75 -9.23 2.23
CA ARG A 106 17.40 -9.73 2.01
C ARG A 106 16.34 -8.63 2.06
N GLY A 107 16.48 -7.69 3.00
CA GLY A 107 15.51 -6.62 3.23
C GLY A 107 15.39 -5.66 2.05
N PHE A 108 14.17 -5.30 1.68
CA PHE A 108 13.83 -4.33 0.67
C PHE A 108 12.42 -3.80 0.88
N ILE A 109 12.08 -2.73 0.17
CA ILE A 109 10.73 -2.17 0.07
C ILE A 109 10.29 -2.25 -1.37
N ALA A 110 9.08 -2.74 -1.62
CA ALA A 110 8.39 -2.64 -2.90
C ALA A 110 7.00 -2.05 -2.67
N VAL A 111 6.52 -1.21 -3.58
CA VAL A 111 5.23 -0.54 -3.44
C VAL A 111 4.29 -0.91 -4.57
N LYS A 112 3.00 -0.94 -4.28
CA LYS A 112 1.97 -1.01 -5.32
C LYS A 112 1.68 0.40 -5.85
N PRO A 113 1.27 0.55 -7.12
CA PRO A 113 0.76 1.81 -7.64
C PRO A 113 -0.56 2.19 -6.98
N ASN A 114 -1.10 3.31 -7.37
CA ASN A 114 -2.40 3.77 -6.90
C ASN A 114 -3.53 2.81 -7.34
N CYS A 115 -4.61 2.80 -6.57
CA CYS A 115 -5.72 1.86 -6.78
C CYS A 115 -6.44 2.06 -8.12
N SER A 116 -6.56 3.30 -8.61
CA SER A 116 -7.19 3.61 -9.90
C SER A 116 -6.40 2.99 -11.06
N ILE A 117 -5.07 3.14 -11.07
CA ILE A 117 -4.19 2.58 -12.10
C ILE A 117 -4.34 1.05 -12.17
N GLN A 118 -4.44 0.39 -11.03
CA GLN A 118 -4.56 -1.07 -10.97
C GLN A 118 -5.87 -1.59 -11.60
N SER A 119 -6.90 -0.77 -11.74
CA SER A 119 -8.16 -1.16 -12.37
C SER A 119 -8.10 -1.19 -13.89
N TYR A 120 -7.32 -0.33 -14.53
CA TYR A 120 -7.28 -0.21 -15.99
C TYR A 120 -5.93 -0.57 -16.64
N ALA A 121 -4.81 -0.46 -15.93
CA ALA A 121 -3.51 -0.77 -16.50
C ALA A 121 -3.38 -2.23 -17.00
N PRO A 122 -3.90 -3.25 -16.30
CA PRO A 122 -3.88 -4.62 -16.82
C PRO A 122 -4.66 -4.77 -18.13
N VAL A 123 -5.81 -4.08 -18.25
CA VAL A 123 -6.62 -4.10 -19.48
C VAL A 123 -5.88 -3.46 -20.64
N LEU A 124 -5.28 -2.27 -20.41
CA LEU A 124 -4.46 -1.60 -21.42
C LEU A 124 -3.25 -2.43 -21.84
N THR A 125 -2.66 -3.16 -20.88
CA THR A 125 -1.54 -4.05 -21.16
C THR A 125 -1.95 -5.22 -22.07
N ALA A 126 -3.13 -5.79 -21.83
CA ALA A 126 -3.68 -6.82 -22.72
C ALA A 126 -3.98 -6.29 -24.14
N TRP A 127 -4.24 -5.01 -24.29
CA TRP A 127 -4.49 -4.33 -25.56
C TRP A 127 -3.24 -3.70 -26.19
N LYS A 128 -2.08 -3.95 -25.64
CA LYS A 128 -0.81 -3.35 -26.12
C LYS A 128 -0.57 -3.64 -27.61
N GLU A 129 -0.99 -4.78 -28.12
CA GLU A 129 -0.90 -5.14 -29.55
C GLU A 129 -1.69 -4.21 -30.47
N PHE A 130 -2.72 -3.53 -29.95
CA PHE A 130 -3.53 -2.54 -30.69
C PHE A 130 -2.96 -1.12 -30.61
N GLU A 131 -1.81 -0.94 -29.96
CA GLU A 131 -1.08 0.33 -29.81
C GLU A 131 -1.98 1.50 -29.32
N PRO A 132 -2.68 1.35 -28.16
CA PRO A 132 -3.48 2.45 -27.65
C PRO A 132 -2.62 3.68 -27.43
N TYR A 133 -3.00 4.80 -28.03
CA TYR A 133 -2.22 6.05 -28.00
C TYR A 133 -2.84 7.15 -27.11
N GLU A 134 -4.09 6.99 -26.73
CA GLU A 134 -4.80 7.94 -25.87
C GLU A 134 -5.75 7.20 -24.94
N VAL A 135 -5.81 7.64 -23.68
CA VAL A 135 -6.73 7.11 -22.68
C VAL A 135 -7.43 8.27 -21.97
N VAL A 136 -8.76 8.25 -21.99
CA VAL A 136 -9.58 9.15 -21.17
C VAL A 136 -10.18 8.33 -20.03
N ALA A 137 -9.84 8.67 -18.81
CA ALA A 137 -10.31 7.97 -17.62
C ALA A 137 -11.11 8.90 -16.71
N THR A 138 -12.24 8.38 -16.22
CA THR A 138 -13.03 9.03 -15.17
C THR A 138 -13.16 8.03 -14.01
N THR A 139 -12.75 8.44 -12.82
CA THR A 139 -12.81 7.59 -11.63
C THR A 139 -13.83 8.11 -10.62
N TYR A 140 -14.56 7.18 -9.99
CA TYR A 140 -15.42 7.45 -8.85
C TYR A 140 -14.84 6.74 -7.65
N GLN A 141 -14.41 7.52 -6.64
CA GLN A 141 -13.76 6.96 -5.46
C GLN A 141 -14.60 7.18 -4.22
N ALA A 142 -14.70 6.16 -3.39
CA ALA A 142 -15.35 6.28 -2.10
C ALA A 142 -14.48 7.11 -1.13
N ILE A 143 -15.13 7.87 -0.24
CA ILE A 143 -14.44 8.69 0.76
C ILE A 143 -13.53 7.87 1.69
N SER A 144 -13.82 6.59 1.86
CA SER A 144 -12.97 5.67 2.62
C SER A 144 -11.56 5.52 2.03
N GLY A 145 -11.41 5.72 0.71
CA GLY A 145 -10.10 5.76 0.05
C GLY A 145 -9.23 6.95 0.48
N ALA A 146 -9.86 8.03 0.99
CA ALA A 146 -9.19 9.19 1.59
C ALA A 146 -9.05 9.05 3.12
N GLY A 147 -9.37 7.88 3.71
CA GLY A 147 -9.38 7.67 5.16
C GLY A 147 -10.47 8.45 5.90
N LYS A 148 -11.52 8.88 5.20
CA LYS A 148 -12.62 9.69 5.74
C LYS A 148 -13.89 8.88 5.89
N THR A 149 -14.78 9.35 6.76
CA THR A 149 -16.15 8.87 6.91
C THR A 149 -17.14 10.02 6.70
N PHE A 150 -18.42 9.75 6.56
CA PHE A 150 -19.45 10.81 6.52
C PHE A 150 -19.48 11.65 7.79
N LYS A 151 -19.01 11.14 8.92
CA LYS A 151 -18.87 11.91 10.17
C LYS A 151 -17.78 12.99 10.03
N ASP A 152 -16.68 12.67 9.35
CA ASP A 152 -15.55 13.59 9.14
C ASP A 152 -15.80 14.53 7.95
N TRP A 153 -16.66 14.11 7.04
CA TRP A 153 -16.96 14.81 5.80
C TRP A 153 -18.46 14.71 5.45
N PRO A 154 -19.35 15.33 6.24
CA PRO A 154 -20.79 15.18 6.11
C PRO A 154 -21.37 15.70 4.79
N GLU A 155 -20.71 16.67 4.14
CA GLU A 155 -21.11 17.20 2.84
C GLU A 155 -21.01 16.18 1.70
N MET A 156 -20.38 15.06 1.93
CA MET A 156 -20.32 13.94 0.97
C MET A 156 -21.58 13.08 0.97
N GLU A 157 -22.44 13.20 1.98
CA GLU A 157 -23.66 12.41 2.04
C GLU A 157 -24.62 12.81 0.92
N GLY A 158 -24.94 11.88 0.03
CA GLY A 158 -25.79 12.12 -1.13
C GLY A 158 -25.18 13.05 -2.21
N ASN A 159 -23.87 13.31 -2.16
CA ASN A 159 -23.19 14.25 -3.02
C ASN A 159 -21.97 13.65 -3.73
N ILE A 160 -21.46 14.38 -4.74
CA ILE A 160 -20.21 14.11 -5.44
C ILE A 160 -19.37 15.39 -5.35
N ILE A 161 -18.15 15.26 -4.82
CA ILE A 161 -17.16 16.34 -4.84
C ILE A 161 -16.21 16.08 -6.00
N PRO A 162 -16.17 16.95 -7.02
CA PRO A 162 -15.25 16.80 -8.13
C PRO A 162 -13.82 17.10 -7.69
N TYR A 163 -12.87 16.55 -8.43
CA TYR A 163 -11.42 16.74 -8.28
C TYR A 163 -10.85 16.20 -6.95
N ILE A 164 -10.29 15.01 -7.03
CA ILE A 164 -9.53 14.42 -5.94
C ILE A 164 -8.09 14.95 -6.03
N GLY A 165 -7.64 15.69 -5.01
CA GLY A 165 -6.32 16.29 -5.01
C GLY A 165 -5.19 15.26 -5.25
N GLY A 166 -4.30 15.57 -6.18
CA GLY A 166 -3.14 14.75 -6.54
C GLY A 166 -3.45 13.57 -7.46
N GLU A 167 -4.67 13.44 -8.02
CA GLU A 167 -4.96 12.39 -9.01
C GLU A 167 -4.32 12.69 -10.37
N GLU A 168 -4.18 13.96 -10.74
CA GLU A 168 -3.56 14.39 -12.00
C GLU A 168 -2.05 14.09 -12.06
N GLU A 169 -1.42 13.88 -10.92
CA GLU A 169 0.02 13.63 -10.79
C GLU A 169 0.36 12.14 -10.62
N LYS A 170 -0.62 11.26 -10.76
CA LYS A 170 -0.44 9.83 -10.51
C LYS A 170 -0.28 9.02 -11.77
#